data_e19db8ae267432120f4359ceed8a129d
#
_entry.id   e19db8ae267432120f4359ceed8a129d
#
_cell.length_a   1.000
_cell.length_b   1.000
_cell.length_c   1.000
_cell.angle_alpha   90.00
_cell.angle_beta   90.00
_cell.angle_gamma   90.00
#
_symmetry.space_group_name_H-M   'P 1'
#
loop_
_entity.id
_entity.type
_entity.pdbx_description
1 polymer ?
#
loop_
_entity_poly.entity_id
_entity_poly.type
_entity_poly.pdbx_seq_one_letter_code
_entity_poly.pdbx_strand_id
1 'polypeptide(L)'
;LSKMSERLGKVADGNTVLDFDSEEIKRQTSIMTAVAPIEWKNTKINLIDTPGLFDFAGGVAEGMRAADTALVVVSGKDGVCVGTEKAVEAATKAGLTKVFFVNGLCDESARFYRVFESLKATFGPSVCPVVVPYIVDGQANTYVNLFDYKAYEYGTDGSVKQTALPDMGDRLEGLREAIKEAVAETSEELLDKFIMGEEFTPEEIILGVSQGVKDGTICPVFCGDAHNTFAIDQLLNSLTWLAPSAADKSGEIGVDLDGEPVDVSVNDGGAAAAIVFKTVADPFIGRLSYVKVVSGKVSSDAPLINMRTGAQERITKVLSVSGKKQSDVPYIGAGDIGAIPKLASTKTGDTLCSPLRKVVLDGIDYPSSSYTMAVYPAKKGDEDKVAQGIAKLADEDPTIKLVSNHETHEMLISGLGEQHLDVVISRLKTKYNVDAVLKKPKIAYRETIRKKVSAQGRYKKQSGGHGQFGDVWIEFEPCDSDGLVFSERVVGGAVPKNFFPAVEKGLQDSIKKGVLAGYPMVGIKATLYDGSYHPVDSSEMSFKTAASLAYKNGIPNASPTLLEPIGSLKANVPDANMGDVMGE
;
A
#
# COMPACT_ATOMS: atom_id res chain seq x y z
N LEU A 1 -16.03 15.31 -22.95
CA LEU A 1 -15.28 15.13 -24.20
C LEU A 1 -15.58 13.77 -24.83
N SER A 2 -15.32 12.65 -24.15
CA SER A 2 -15.57 11.28 -24.66
C SER A 2 -17.05 10.87 -24.72
N LYS A 3 -17.97 11.68 -24.21
CA LYS A 3 -19.42 11.41 -24.12
C LYS A 3 -19.79 10.16 -23.30
N MET A 4 -18.89 9.67 -22.46
CA MET A 4 -19.15 8.55 -21.55
C MET A 4 -20.06 8.94 -20.36
N SER A 5 -20.17 10.22 -20.06
CA SER A 5 -21.13 10.78 -19.12
C SER A 5 -21.95 11.89 -19.78
N GLU A 6 -23.19 12.04 -19.34
CA GLU A 6 -24.11 13.08 -19.87
C GLU A 6 -23.75 14.49 -19.35
N ARG A 7 -22.94 14.56 -18.30
CA ARG A 7 -22.52 15.82 -17.68
C ARG A 7 -21.09 15.73 -17.15
N LEU A 8 -20.44 16.88 -17.02
CA LEU A 8 -19.19 17.02 -16.31
C LEU A 8 -19.46 16.91 -14.79
N GLY A 9 -18.86 15.92 -14.12
CA GLY A 9 -18.93 15.78 -12.68
C GLY A 9 -18.03 16.78 -11.97
N LYS A 10 -18.40 17.15 -10.73
CA LYS A 10 -17.60 18.00 -9.83
C LYS A 10 -17.39 17.32 -8.51
N VAL A 11 -16.19 17.39 -7.96
CA VAL A 11 -15.86 16.82 -6.65
C VAL A 11 -16.73 17.44 -5.55
N ALA A 12 -16.88 18.77 -5.57
CA ALA A 12 -17.72 19.48 -4.60
C ALA A 12 -19.19 19.04 -4.60
N ASP A 13 -19.70 18.58 -5.75
CA ASP A 13 -21.09 18.11 -5.89
C ASP A 13 -21.22 16.60 -5.59
N GLY A 14 -20.10 15.90 -5.33
CA GLY A 14 -20.06 14.45 -5.07
C GLY A 14 -20.60 13.60 -6.23
N ASN A 15 -20.43 14.05 -7.48
CA ASN A 15 -21.05 13.44 -8.65
C ASN A 15 -20.06 13.09 -9.77
N THR A 16 -18.78 12.97 -9.44
CA THR A 16 -17.74 12.46 -10.34
C THR A 16 -17.97 10.97 -10.63
N VAL A 17 -17.44 10.49 -11.74
CA VAL A 17 -17.62 9.08 -12.16
C VAL A 17 -16.75 8.14 -11.33
N LEU A 18 -15.55 8.57 -10.92
CA LEU A 18 -14.54 7.73 -10.31
C LEU A 18 -14.58 7.79 -8.78
N ASP A 19 -14.84 8.95 -8.18
CA ASP A 19 -15.07 9.06 -6.73
C ASP A 19 -16.55 8.79 -6.40
N PHE A 20 -16.95 7.54 -6.40
CA PHE A 20 -18.35 7.13 -6.22
C PHE A 20 -18.64 6.46 -4.87
N ASP A 21 -17.61 6.14 -4.09
CA ASP A 21 -17.75 5.62 -2.72
C ASP A 21 -18.23 6.72 -1.78
N SER A 22 -19.05 6.36 -0.82
CA SER A 22 -19.63 7.31 0.14
C SER A 22 -18.57 8.05 0.97
N GLU A 23 -17.43 7.40 1.26
CA GLU A 23 -16.33 8.04 1.99
C GLU A 23 -15.54 9.01 1.09
N GLU A 24 -15.39 8.71 -0.21
CA GLU A 24 -14.78 9.62 -1.20
C GLU A 24 -15.63 10.89 -1.36
N ILE A 25 -16.93 10.72 -1.54
CA ILE A 25 -17.88 11.83 -1.66
C ILE A 25 -17.85 12.71 -0.40
N LYS A 26 -17.90 12.09 0.78
CA LYS A 26 -17.90 12.79 2.07
C LYS A 26 -16.61 13.56 2.32
N ARG A 27 -15.47 12.99 1.94
CA ARG A 27 -14.14 13.56 2.17
C ARG A 27 -13.64 14.41 1.00
N GLN A 28 -14.33 14.38 -0.14
CA GLN A 28 -13.96 15.05 -1.39
C GLN A 28 -12.54 14.69 -1.86
N THR A 29 -12.17 13.43 -1.73
CA THR A 29 -10.86 12.89 -2.11
C THR A 29 -10.97 11.42 -2.48
N SER A 30 -10.16 10.99 -3.43
CA SER A 30 -10.07 9.58 -3.83
C SER A 30 -9.45 8.75 -2.70
N ILE A 31 -10.04 7.60 -2.42
CA ILE A 31 -9.62 6.66 -1.36
C ILE A 31 -9.26 5.30 -1.96
N MET A 32 -9.90 4.93 -3.06
CA MET A 32 -9.72 3.66 -3.73
C MET A 32 -9.34 3.85 -5.18
N THR A 33 -8.63 2.89 -5.73
CA THR A 33 -8.42 2.81 -7.18
C THR A 33 -9.75 2.63 -7.89
N ALA A 34 -10.03 3.44 -8.90
CA ALA A 34 -11.22 3.34 -9.72
C ALA A 34 -10.85 3.21 -11.20
N VAL A 35 -11.73 2.60 -12.00
CA VAL A 35 -11.49 2.36 -13.43
C VAL A 35 -12.63 2.93 -14.25
N ALA A 36 -12.29 3.59 -15.36
CA ALA A 36 -13.24 3.99 -16.39
C ALA A 36 -12.62 3.85 -17.79
N PRO A 37 -13.14 2.98 -18.65
CA PRO A 37 -12.76 2.95 -20.05
C PRO A 37 -13.39 4.13 -20.77
N ILE A 38 -12.64 4.77 -21.65
CA ILE A 38 -13.14 5.79 -22.58
C ILE A 38 -12.75 5.41 -24.00
N GLU A 39 -13.55 5.84 -24.96
CA GLU A 39 -13.22 5.75 -26.37
C GLU A 39 -12.87 7.13 -26.92
N TRP A 40 -11.70 7.23 -27.55
CA TRP A 40 -11.20 8.46 -28.13
C TRP A 40 -10.49 8.17 -29.45
N LYS A 41 -10.97 8.76 -30.58
CA LYS A 41 -10.39 8.55 -31.91
C LYS A 41 -10.10 7.08 -32.25
N ASN A 42 -11.09 6.21 -32.08
CA ASN A 42 -10.98 4.75 -32.30
C ASN A 42 -9.97 4.02 -31.39
N THR A 43 -9.52 4.65 -30.31
CA THR A 43 -8.67 4.06 -29.30
C THR A 43 -9.43 3.91 -28.00
N LYS A 44 -9.44 2.71 -27.42
CA LYS A 44 -9.93 2.48 -26.06
C LYS A 44 -8.82 2.84 -25.07
N ILE A 45 -9.09 3.75 -24.17
CA ILE A 45 -8.18 4.14 -23.08
C ILE A 45 -8.82 3.73 -21.76
N ASN A 46 -8.19 2.83 -21.02
CA ASN A 46 -8.60 2.49 -19.66
C ASN A 46 -7.97 3.48 -18.69
N LEU A 47 -8.76 4.39 -18.16
CA LEU A 47 -8.33 5.29 -17.09
C LEU A 47 -8.37 4.54 -15.76
N ILE A 48 -7.27 4.56 -15.05
CA ILE A 48 -7.15 4.04 -13.68
C ILE A 48 -6.85 5.23 -12.80
N ASP A 49 -7.83 5.63 -12.01
CA ASP A 49 -7.70 6.71 -11.04
C ASP A 49 -7.19 6.15 -9.72
N THR A 50 -6.16 6.76 -9.15
CA THR A 50 -5.51 6.31 -7.91
C THR A 50 -5.51 7.41 -6.86
N PRO A 51 -5.61 7.05 -5.56
CA PRO A 51 -5.56 8.03 -4.49
C PRO A 51 -4.27 8.84 -4.48
N GLY A 52 -4.37 10.15 -4.21
CA GLY A 52 -3.20 11.02 -4.05
C GLY A 52 -2.64 11.08 -2.62
N LEU A 53 -3.42 10.71 -1.61
CA LEU A 53 -2.99 10.72 -0.22
C LEU A 53 -2.17 9.46 0.13
N PHE A 54 -1.08 9.63 0.86
CA PHE A 54 -0.18 8.54 1.26
C PHE A 54 -0.86 7.46 2.10
N ASP A 55 -1.87 7.84 2.88
CA ASP A 55 -2.69 6.93 3.66
C ASP A 55 -3.41 5.86 2.80
N PHE A 56 -3.55 6.10 1.50
CA PHE A 56 -4.21 5.21 0.56
C PHE A 56 -3.27 4.71 -0.55
N ALA A 57 -1.97 4.71 -0.31
CA ALA A 57 -0.95 4.28 -1.27
C ALA A 57 -1.08 2.81 -1.70
N GLY A 58 -1.86 1.98 -0.99
CA GLY A 58 -2.25 0.65 -1.44
C GLY A 58 -2.97 0.68 -2.79
N GLY A 59 -3.89 1.66 -2.98
CA GLY A 59 -4.56 1.87 -4.26
C GLY A 59 -3.61 2.30 -5.38
N VAL A 60 -2.57 3.07 -5.07
CA VAL A 60 -1.52 3.41 -6.04
C VAL A 60 -0.80 2.15 -6.53
N ALA A 61 -0.44 1.23 -5.62
CA ALA A 61 0.20 -0.03 -5.98
C ALA A 61 -0.69 -0.90 -6.90
N GLU A 62 -2.00 -0.96 -6.63
CA GLU A 62 -2.98 -1.62 -7.49
C GLU A 62 -3.01 -1.01 -8.90
N GLY A 63 -3.10 0.32 -8.98
CA GLY A 63 -3.13 1.06 -10.25
C GLY A 63 -1.85 0.88 -11.06
N MET A 64 -0.68 0.99 -10.43
CA MET A 64 0.62 0.80 -11.08
C MET A 64 0.79 -0.61 -11.64
N ARG A 65 0.25 -1.64 -10.96
CA ARG A 65 0.30 -3.03 -11.45
C ARG A 65 -0.54 -3.24 -12.72
N ALA A 66 -1.62 -2.50 -12.87
CA ALA A 66 -2.54 -2.66 -14.00
C ALA A 66 -2.27 -1.70 -15.16
N ALA A 67 -1.57 -0.59 -14.94
CA ALA A 67 -1.33 0.44 -15.94
C ALA A 67 -0.19 0.09 -16.90
N ASP A 68 -0.18 0.78 -18.04
CA ASP A 68 0.93 0.78 -19.01
C ASP A 68 1.64 2.14 -19.04
N THR A 69 0.94 3.20 -18.65
CA THR A 69 1.43 4.57 -18.59
C THR A 69 0.96 5.23 -17.29
N ALA A 70 1.84 5.94 -16.63
CA ALA A 70 1.53 6.78 -15.48
C ALA A 70 1.37 8.23 -15.91
N LEU A 71 0.16 8.78 -15.76
CA LEU A 71 -0.12 10.20 -15.92
C LEU A 71 0.02 10.88 -14.55
N VAL A 72 1.14 11.57 -14.34
CA VAL A 72 1.44 12.27 -13.08
C VAL A 72 0.84 13.67 -13.15
N VAL A 73 -0.22 13.90 -12.39
CA VAL A 73 -0.90 15.19 -12.33
C VAL A 73 -0.22 16.09 -11.30
N VAL A 74 0.23 17.27 -11.73
CA VAL A 74 0.95 18.24 -10.93
C VAL A 74 0.13 19.52 -10.81
N SER A 75 0.01 20.07 -9.60
CA SER A 75 -0.69 21.34 -9.40
C SER A 75 0.07 22.50 -10.04
N GLY A 76 -0.59 23.28 -10.88
CA GLY A 76 -0.03 24.50 -11.46
C GLY A 76 0.31 25.60 -10.43
N LYS A 77 -0.31 25.51 -9.26
CA LYS A 77 -0.10 26.43 -8.12
C LYS A 77 1.02 25.93 -7.20
N ASP A 78 0.93 24.69 -6.74
CA ASP A 78 1.83 24.15 -5.72
C ASP A 78 3.13 23.59 -6.33
N GLY A 79 3.08 23.13 -7.57
CA GLY A 79 4.24 22.60 -8.29
C GLY A 79 4.64 21.19 -7.87
N VAL A 80 5.93 20.89 -7.99
CA VAL A 80 6.51 19.61 -7.59
C VAL A 80 6.48 19.51 -6.06
N CYS A 81 5.93 18.41 -5.57
CA CYS A 81 5.84 18.09 -4.15
C CYS A 81 6.26 16.64 -3.90
N VAL A 82 6.37 16.23 -2.64
CA VAL A 82 6.74 14.86 -2.26
C VAL A 82 5.82 13.82 -2.92
N GLY A 83 4.53 14.13 -3.10
CA GLY A 83 3.59 13.28 -3.83
C GLY A 83 3.97 13.07 -5.29
N THR A 84 4.46 14.12 -5.96
CA THR A 84 4.96 14.05 -7.34
C THR A 84 6.17 13.13 -7.44
N GLU A 85 7.15 13.30 -6.53
CA GLU A 85 8.37 12.48 -6.49
C GLU A 85 8.04 11.00 -6.26
N LYS A 86 7.17 10.70 -5.28
CA LYS A 86 6.72 9.33 -5.00
C LYS A 86 5.93 8.69 -6.14
N ALA A 87 5.11 9.47 -6.84
CA ALA A 87 4.39 8.96 -8.02
C ALA A 87 5.35 8.60 -9.15
N VAL A 88 6.39 9.41 -9.39
CA VAL A 88 7.43 9.14 -10.39
C VAL A 88 8.29 7.95 -9.96
N GLU A 89 8.67 7.85 -8.69
CA GLU A 89 9.40 6.70 -8.13
C GLU A 89 8.62 5.40 -8.31
N ALA A 90 7.33 5.40 -7.94
CA ALA A 90 6.45 4.23 -8.10
C ALA A 90 6.29 3.82 -9.57
N ALA A 91 6.07 4.79 -10.47
CA ALA A 91 5.98 4.53 -11.91
C ALA A 91 7.29 3.98 -12.48
N THR A 92 8.44 4.50 -12.04
CA THR A 92 9.76 4.02 -12.45
C THR A 92 10.01 2.59 -11.96
N LYS A 93 9.70 2.30 -10.70
CA LYS A 93 9.80 0.95 -10.12
C LYS A 93 8.91 -0.06 -10.86
N ALA A 94 7.73 0.37 -11.29
CA ALA A 94 6.78 -0.45 -12.06
C ALA A 94 7.12 -0.54 -13.57
N GLY A 95 8.19 0.11 -14.03
CA GLY A 95 8.57 0.12 -15.46
C GLY A 95 7.55 0.81 -16.36
N LEU A 96 6.78 1.78 -15.82
CA LEU A 96 5.76 2.48 -16.58
C LEU A 96 6.33 3.69 -17.31
N THR A 97 5.79 3.94 -18.48
CA THR A 97 5.97 5.21 -19.20
C THR A 97 5.38 6.35 -18.37
N LYS A 98 6.05 7.49 -18.33
CA LYS A 98 5.65 8.64 -17.54
C LYS A 98 5.23 9.81 -18.40
N VAL A 99 4.09 10.41 -18.08
CA VAL A 99 3.55 11.63 -18.71
C VAL A 99 3.18 12.61 -17.59
N PHE A 100 3.57 13.86 -17.70
CA PHE A 100 3.17 14.90 -16.75
C PHE A 100 2.01 15.71 -17.28
N PHE A 101 1.09 16.07 -16.40
CA PHE A 101 0.01 17.01 -16.68
C PHE A 101 -0.04 18.11 -15.60
N VAL A 102 0.32 19.34 -15.96
CA VAL A 102 0.23 20.50 -15.06
C VAL A 102 -1.19 21.03 -15.12
N ASN A 103 -1.95 20.79 -14.04
CA ASN A 103 -3.38 21.06 -13.93
C ASN A 103 -3.69 22.36 -13.18
N GLY A 104 -4.88 22.91 -13.42
CA GLY A 104 -5.41 24.05 -12.67
C GLY A 104 -4.83 25.38 -13.11
N LEU A 105 -4.52 25.55 -14.38
CA LEU A 105 -3.89 26.78 -14.91
C LEU A 105 -4.83 27.99 -14.99
N CYS A 106 -6.12 27.81 -14.73
CA CYS A 106 -7.07 28.93 -14.59
C CYS A 106 -7.03 29.58 -13.19
N ASP A 107 -6.29 28.99 -12.22
CA ASP A 107 -6.04 29.64 -10.94
C ASP A 107 -5.03 30.80 -11.10
N GLU A 108 -5.36 31.99 -10.57
CA GLU A 108 -4.50 33.18 -10.64
C GLU A 108 -3.12 32.97 -10.05
N SER A 109 -2.97 32.03 -9.12
CA SER A 109 -1.71 31.65 -8.47
C SER A 109 -0.89 30.64 -9.28
N ALA A 110 -1.44 30.04 -10.34
CA ALA A 110 -0.74 29.05 -11.15
C ALA A 110 0.44 29.67 -11.92
N ARG A 111 1.53 28.91 -12.01
CA ARG A 111 2.80 29.36 -12.62
C ARG A 111 3.43 28.24 -13.43
N PHE A 112 2.85 27.90 -14.58
CA PHE A 112 3.29 26.78 -15.44
C PHE A 112 4.81 26.74 -15.64
N TYR A 113 5.42 27.83 -16.09
CA TYR A 113 6.85 27.81 -16.42
C TYR A 113 7.73 27.55 -15.21
N ARG A 114 7.35 28.05 -14.02
CA ARG A 114 8.05 27.72 -12.77
C ARG A 114 7.92 26.23 -12.43
N VAL A 115 6.73 25.66 -12.61
CA VAL A 115 6.48 24.22 -12.38
C VAL A 115 7.27 23.39 -13.36
N PHE A 116 7.30 23.78 -14.64
CA PHE A 116 8.06 23.09 -15.68
C PHE A 116 9.56 23.07 -15.38
N GLU A 117 10.15 24.21 -15.02
CA GLU A 117 11.56 24.28 -14.62
C GLU A 117 11.84 23.43 -13.37
N SER A 118 10.92 23.39 -12.40
CA SER A 118 11.05 22.52 -11.23
C SER A 118 10.99 21.04 -11.60
N LEU A 119 10.10 20.65 -12.52
CA LEU A 119 10.05 19.27 -13.06
C LEU A 119 11.37 18.90 -13.74
N LYS A 120 11.91 19.79 -14.59
CA LYS A 120 13.19 19.58 -15.29
C LYS A 120 14.36 19.50 -14.30
N ALA A 121 14.38 20.35 -13.28
CA ALA A 121 15.42 20.33 -12.24
C ALA A 121 15.38 19.04 -11.40
N THR A 122 14.18 18.52 -11.11
CA THR A 122 14.01 17.33 -10.25
C THR A 122 14.21 16.02 -11.02
N PHE A 123 13.68 15.94 -12.26
CA PHE A 123 13.63 14.66 -13.00
C PHE A 123 14.57 14.65 -14.23
N GLY A 124 15.31 15.72 -14.47
CA GLY A 124 16.35 15.78 -15.50
C GLY A 124 15.89 16.20 -16.89
N PRO A 125 16.78 16.08 -17.88
CA PRO A 125 16.57 16.56 -19.26
C PRO A 125 15.50 15.78 -20.02
N SER A 126 15.16 14.59 -19.58
CA SER A 126 14.06 13.79 -20.16
C SER A 126 12.70 14.51 -20.14
N VAL A 127 12.53 15.52 -19.29
CA VAL A 127 11.29 16.30 -19.16
C VAL A 127 11.15 17.26 -20.33
N CYS A 128 10.22 16.94 -21.24
CA CYS A 128 10.03 17.60 -22.53
C CYS A 128 8.66 18.31 -22.61
N PRO A 129 8.59 19.61 -22.93
CA PRO A 129 7.32 20.32 -23.03
C PRO A 129 6.59 19.94 -24.32
N VAL A 130 5.28 19.71 -24.26
CA VAL A 130 4.44 19.36 -25.42
C VAL A 130 3.33 20.36 -25.64
N VAL A 131 2.57 20.66 -24.59
CA VAL A 131 1.52 21.67 -24.62
C VAL A 131 1.84 22.72 -23.58
N VAL A 132 1.91 23.96 -23.99
CA VAL A 132 2.29 25.09 -23.11
C VAL A 132 1.23 26.18 -23.13
N PRO A 133 0.98 26.89 -22.02
CA PRO A 133 -0.01 27.94 -21.97
C PRO A 133 0.56 29.25 -22.53
N TYR A 134 -0.28 29.99 -23.23
CA TYR A 134 -0.08 31.41 -23.48
C TYR A 134 -0.87 32.20 -22.45
N ILE A 135 -0.18 32.89 -21.57
CA ILE A 135 -0.78 33.60 -20.44
C ILE A 135 -0.85 35.10 -20.74
N VAL A 136 -2.07 35.63 -20.75
CA VAL A 136 -2.36 37.07 -20.91
C VAL A 136 -3.13 37.54 -19.70
N ASP A 137 -2.67 38.60 -19.07
CA ASP A 137 -3.27 39.20 -17.86
C ASP A 137 -3.55 38.17 -16.72
N GLY A 138 -2.66 37.18 -16.60
CA GLY A 138 -2.77 36.13 -15.58
C GLY A 138 -3.77 34.99 -15.95
N GLN A 139 -4.36 35.02 -17.13
CA GLN A 139 -5.29 34.00 -17.59
C GLN A 139 -4.67 33.10 -18.65
N ALA A 140 -4.89 31.79 -18.53
CA ALA A 140 -4.44 30.76 -19.46
C ALA A 140 -5.64 30.12 -20.16
N ASN A 141 -6.16 30.76 -21.18
CA ASN A 141 -7.23 30.23 -22.04
C ASN A 141 -6.75 29.78 -23.43
N THR A 142 -5.51 30.09 -23.76
CA THR A 142 -4.87 29.71 -25.02
C THR A 142 -3.69 28.80 -24.76
N TYR A 143 -3.60 27.70 -25.49
CA TYR A 143 -2.55 26.70 -25.35
C TYR A 143 -1.88 26.44 -26.69
N VAL A 144 -0.57 26.37 -26.69
CA VAL A 144 0.24 26.09 -27.89
C VAL A 144 0.69 24.64 -27.84
N ASN A 145 0.37 23.91 -28.89
CA ASN A 145 0.87 22.55 -29.10
C ASN A 145 2.17 22.64 -29.91
N LEU A 146 3.25 22.18 -29.33
CA LEU A 146 4.59 22.30 -29.88
C LEU A 146 4.92 21.26 -30.97
N PHE A 147 4.04 20.25 -31.17
CA PHE A 147 4.21 19.28 -32.24
C PHE A 147 3.68 19.80 -33.59
N ASP A 148 2.48 20.36 -33.57
CA ASP A 148 1.83 20.86 -34.81
C ASP A 148 1.97 22.38 -34.99
N TYR A 149 2.62 23.07 -34.04
CA TYR A 149 2.79 24.52 -34.02
C TYR A 149 1.48 25.30 -34.18
N LYS A 150 0.44 24.86 -33.51
CA LYS A 150 -0.86 25.51 -33.50
C LYS A 150 -1.23 25.99 -32.11
N ALA A 151 -1.94 27.09 -32.08
CA ALA A 151 -2.54 27.62 -30.87
C ALA A 151 -4.05 27.32 -30.84
N TYR A 152 -4.55 26.97 -29.67
CA TYR A 152 -5.96 26.66 -29.44
C TYR A 152 -6.47 27.51 -28.30
N GLU A 153 -7.49 28.30 -28.59
CA GLU A 153 -8.21 29.12 -27.62
C GLU A 153 -9.46 28.37 -27.13
N TYR A 154 -9.65 28.32 -25.83
CA TYR A 154 -10.72 27.62 -25.16
C TYR A 154 -11.70 28.62 -24.52
N GLY A 155 -12.99 28.45 -24.83
CA GLY A 155 -14.06 29.21 -24.21
C GLY A 155 -14.67 28.46 -23.01
N THR A 156 -15.17 29.21 -22.05
CA THR A 156 -15.89 28.65 -20.90
C THR A 156 -17.21 27.96 -21.26
N ASP A 157 -17.68 28.18 -22.47
CA ASP A 157 -18.83 27.51 -23.10
C ASP A 157 -18.47 26.14 -23.72
N GLY A 158 -17.20 25.72 -23.57
CA GLY A 158 -16.67 24.49 -24.16
C GLY A 158 -16.25 24.62 -25.64
N SER A 159 -16.26 25.84 -26.19
CA SER A 159 -15.77 26.08 -27.56
C SER A 159 -14.26 25.97 -27.64
N VAL A 160 -13.76 25.44 -28.75
CA VAL A 160 -12.32 25.35 -29.04
C VAL A 160 -12.09 25.95 -30.44
N LYS A 161 -11.19 26.92 -30.51
CA LYS A 161 -10.87 27.60 -31.74
C LYS A 161 -9.37 27.59 -32.00
N GLN A 162 -8.97 27.09 -33.17
CA GLN A 162 -7.60 27.24 -33.64
C GLN A 162 -7.31 28.71 -33.96
N THR A 163 -6.24 29.27 -33.45
CA THR A 163 -5.81 30.64 -33.66
C THR A 163 -4.40 30.69 -34.25
N ALA A 164 -3.98 31.87 -34.68
CA ALA A 164 -2.57 32.08 -35.04
C ALA A 164 -1.68 31.89 -33.82
N LEU A 165 -0.44 31.47 -34.06
CA LEU A 165 0.56 31.37 -32.96
C LEU A 165 0.72 32.75 -32.31
N PRO A 166 0.58 32.84 -31.00
CA PRO A 166 0.85 34.07 -30.26
C PRO A 166 2.33 34.39 -30.27
N ASP A 167 2.67 35.68 -30.15
CA ASP A 167 4.04 36.11 -29.94
C ASP A 167 4.45 35.76 -28.49
N MET A 168 5.31 34.77 -28.34
CA MET A 168 5.87 34.32 -27.05
C MET A 168 7.34 34.76 -26.89
N GLY A 169 7.87 35.54 -27.86
CA GLY A 169 9.28 35.97 -27.90
C GLY A 169 10.22 34.77 -27.93
N ASP A 170 11.41 34.90 -27.36
CA ASP A 170 12.48 33.88 -27.31
C ASP A 170 12.07 32.60 -26.58
N ARG A 171 10.97 32.64 -25.82
CA ARG A 171 10.50 31.48 -25.04
C ARG A 171 10.05 30.33 -25.92
N LEU A 172 9.37 30.63 -27.02
CA LEU A 172 8.90 29.59 -27.93
C LEU A 172 10.07 28.85 -28.59
N GLU A 173 11.11 29.58 -28.98
CA GLU A 173 12.34 29.00 -29.52
C GLU A 173 13.06 28.12 -28.49
N GLY A 174 13.18 28.58 -27.25
CA GLY A 174 13.78 27.77 -26.17
C GLY A 174 13.02 26.46 -25.88
N LEU A 175 11.69 26.50 -25.96
CA LEU A 175 10.86 25.29 -25.80
C LEU A 175 11.01 24.32 -26.99
N ARG A 176 11.15 24.85 -28.22
CA ARG A 176 11.43 24.04 -29.42
C ARG A 176 12.79 23.36 -29.30
N GLU A 177 13.79 24.10 -28.86
CA GLU A 177 15.14 23.57 -28.70
C GLU A 177 15.18 22.45 -27.64
N ALA A 178 14.43 22.58 -26.53
CA ALA A 178 14.29 21.52 -25.55
C ALA A 178 13.66 20.24 -26.11
N ILE A 179 12.71 20.36 -27.04
CA ILE A 179 12.14 19.18 -27.75
C ILE A 179 13.17 18.56 -28.68
N LYS A 180 13.88 19.38 -29.47
CA LYS A 180 14.90 18.88 -30.40
C LYS A 180 16.03 18.16 -29.66
N GLU A 181 16.50 18.72 -28.54
CA GLU A 181 17.50 18.12 -27.69
C GLU A 181 17.04 16.74 -27.17
N ALA A 182 15.82 16.66 -26.63
CA ALA A 182 15.26 15.40 -26.16
C ALA A 182 15.07 14.37 -27.28
N VAL A 183 14.65 14.81 -28.47
CA VAL A 183 14.47 13.94 -29.65
C VAL A 183 15.82 13.45 -30.19
N ALA A 184 16.85 14.31 -30.18
CA ALA A 184 18.19 13.95 -30.64
C ALA A 184 18.76 12.76 -29.85
N GLU A 185 18.47 12.66 -28.57
CA GLU A 185 18.94 11.55 -27.71
C GLU A 185 18.25 10.20 -28.01
N THR A 186 17.21 10.17 -28.85
CA THR A 186 16.45 8.94 -29.11
C THR A 186 17.07 8.03 -30.20
N SER A 187 17.93 8.56 -31.06
CA SER A 187 18.66 7.75 -32.06
C SER A 187 19.94 8.42 -32.52
N GLU A 188 20.94 7.61 -32.94
CA GLU A 188 22.22 8.12 -33.46
C GLU A 188 22.02 9.05 -34.68
N GLU A 189 21.07 8.72 -35.57
CA GLU A 189 20.78 9.52 -36.76
C GLU A 189 20.27 10.92 -36.42
N LEU A 190 19.35 11.00 -35.42
CA LEU A 190 18.81 12.27 -34.97
C LEU A 190 19.84 13.08 -34.16
N LEU A 191 20.70 12.40 -33.42
CA LEU A 191 21.81 13.05 -32.70
C LEU A 191 22.82 13.69 -33.67
N ASP A 192 23.22 12.97 -34.73
CA ASP A 192 24.12 13.50 -35.76
C ASP A 192 23.52 14.71 -36.45
N LYS A 193 22.23 14.64 -36.80
CA LYS A 193 21.48 15.73 -37.41
C LYS A 193 21.42 16.97 -36.52
N PHE A 194 21.21 16.77 -35.21
CA PHE A 194 21.21 17.84 -34.22
C PHE A 194 22.59 18.52 -34.09
N ILE A 195 23.67 17.72 -34.02
CA ILE A 195 25.04 18.22 -33.93
C ILE A 195 25.43 19.00 -35.20
N MET A 196 24.95 18.59 -36.37
CA MET A 196 25.17 19.30 -37.63
C MET A 196 24.35 20.59 -37.75
N GLY A 197 23.42 20.84 -36.82
CA GLY A 197 22.55 22.03 -36.83
C GLY A 197 21.44 21.96 -37.87
N GLU A 198 21.06 20.75 -38.29
CA GLU A 198 19.97 20.54 -39.24
C GLU A 198 18.61 20.60 -38.54
N GLU A 199 17.60 21.14 -39.25
CA GLU A 199 16.23 21.19 -38.71
C GLU A 199 15.56 19.81 -38.76
N PHE A 200 14.85 19.45 -37.69
CA PHE A 200 14.00 18.27 -37.70
C PHE A 200 12.68 18.55 -38.39
N THR A 201 12.20 17.58 -39.17
CA THR A 201 10.85 17.63 -39.70
C THR A 201 9.81 17.36 -38.60
N PRO A 202 8.56 17.82 -38.75
CA PRO A 202 7.50 17.50 -37.78
C PRO A 202 7.32 15.99 -37.55
N GLU A 203 7.49 15.19 -38.60
CA GLU A 203 7.40 13.72 -38.52
C GLU A 203 8.52 13.12 -37.70
N GLU A 204 9.78 13.60 -37.85
CA GLU A 204 10.93 13.15 -37.03
C GLU A 204 10.73 13.51 -35.56
N ILE A 205 10.21 14.70 -35.25
CA ILE A 205 9.88 15.10 -33.87
C ILE A 205 8.82 14.16 -33.29
N ILE A 206 7.74 13.90 -33.99
CA ILE A 206 6.65 13.03 -33.54
C ILE A 206 7.15 11.60 -33.30
N LEU A 207 7.93 11.05 -34.26
CA LEU A 207 8.51 9.71 -34.15
C LEU A 207 9.51 9.62 -33.01
N GLY A 208 10.43 10.58 -32.90
CA GLY A 208 11.43 10.61 -31.83
C GLY A 208 10.79 10.74 -30.45
N VAL A 209 9.83 11.64 -30.27
CA VAL A 209 9.11 11.75 -28.97
C VAL A 209 8.32 10.48 -28.69
N SER A 210 7.62 9.90 -29.68
CA SER A 210 6.87 8.65 -29.48
C SER A 210 7.79 7.50 -29.05
N GLN A 211 8.94 7.34 -29.71
CA GLN A 211 9.92 6.33 -29.37
C GLN A 211 10.51 6.59 -27.98
N GLY A 212 10.97 7.80 -27.70
CA GLY A 212 11.53 8.17 -26.42
C GLY A 212 10.53 8.01 -25.25
N VAL A 213 9.25 8.27 -25.48
CA VAL A 213 8.19 8.01 -24.48
C VAL A 213 8.01 6.51 -24.25
N LYS A 214 8.00 5.70 -25.31
CA LYS A 214 7.87 4.24 -25.21
C LYS A 214 9.08 3.61 -24.49
N ASP A 215 10.26 4.11 -24.75
CA ASP A 215 11.52 3.64 -24.14
C ASP A 215 11.75 4.24 -22.74
N GLY A 216 10.92 5.21 -22.32
CA GLY A 216 11.02 5.88 -21.03
C GLY A 216 12.13 6.94 -20.94
N THR A 217 12.78 7.28 -22.05
CA THR A 217 13.84 8.30 -22.15
C THR A 217 13.26 9.71 -22.24
N ILE A 218 12.03 9.86 -22.70
CA ILE A 218 11.30 11.15 -22.73
C ILE A 218 10.07 11.09 -21.81
N CYS A 219 9.92 12.14 -21.00
CA CYS A 219 8.76 12.37 -20.14
C CYS A 219 8.02 13.63 -20.60
N PRO A 220 6.98 13.52 -21.44
CA PRO A 220 6.30 14.67 -22.00
C PRO A 220 5.45 15.40 -20.96
N VAL A 221 5.47 16.73 -21.03
CA VAL A 221 4.70 17.62 -20.16
C VAL A 221 3.57 18.26 -20.93
N PHE A 222 2.36 17.97 -20.52
CA PHE A 222 1.13 18.64 -20.95
C PHE A 222 0.66 19.58 -19.86
N CYS A 223 -0.24 20.48 -20.21
CA CYS A 223 -0.85 21.37 -19.25
C CYS A 223 -2.29 21.70 -19.64
N GLY A 224 -3.05 22.20 -18.69
CA GLY A 224 -4.43 22.59 -18.91
C GLY A 224 -5.20 22.88 -17.64
N ASP A 225 -6.50 22.86 -17.75
CA ASP A 225 -7.43 23.01 -16.65
C ASP A 225 -8.55 21.98 -16.75
N ALA A 226 -8.51 20.97 -15.90
CA ALA A 226 -9.49 19.89 -15.92
C ALA A 226 -10.89 20.35 -15.51
N HIS A 227 -10.99 21.38 -14.67
CA HIS A 227 -12.28 21.93 -14.24
C HIS A 227 -13.04 22.58 -15.39
N ASN A 228 -12.33 23.32 -16.25
CA ASN A 228 -12.88 23.97 -17.42
C ASN A 228 -12.72 23.11 -18.68
N THR A 229 -12.11 21.93 -18.59
CA THR A 229 -11.76 21.02 -19.70
C THR A 229 -10.79 21.61 -20.73
N PHE A 230 -10.01 22.64 -20.36
CA PHE A 230 -9.07 23.29 -21.26
C PHE A 230 -7.85 22.41 -21.52
N ALA A 231 -7.51 22.22 -22.79
CA ALA A 231 -6.42 21.41 -23.31
C ALA A 231 -6.45 19.90 -22.95
N ILE A 232 -7.55 19.40 -22.40
CA ILE A 232 -7.74 17.95 -22.13
C ILE A 232 -7.86 17.16 -23.44
N ASP A 233 -8.45 17.75 -24.48
CA ASP A 233 -8.49 17.17 -25.82
C ASP A 233 -7.09 17.03 -26.43
N GLN A 234 -6.18 17.98 -26.19
CA GLN A 234 -4.78 17.91 -26.63
C GLN A 234 -4.05 16.75 -25.95
N LEU A 235 -4.24 16.58 -24.63
CA LEU A 235 -3.73 15.43 -23.90
C LEU A 235 -4.26 14.12 -24.48
N LEU A 236 -5.58 13.97 -24.61
CA LEU A 236 -6.20 12.75 -25.11
C LEU A 236 -5.79 12.44 -26.56
N ASN A 237 -5.68 13.48 -27.42
CA ASN A 237 -5.16 13.32 -28.77
C ASN A 237 -3.75 12.75 -28.78
N SER A 238 -2.88 13.29 -27.94
CA SER A 238 -1.48 12.89 -27.89
C SER A 238 -1.32 11.48 -27.28
N LEU A 239 -2.08 11.14 -26.24
CA LEU A 239 -2.04 9.82 -25.64
C LEU A 239 -2.34 8.68 -26.63
N THR A 240 -3.17 8.92 -27.67
CA THR A 240 -3.52 7.88 -28.65
C THR A 240 -2.33 7.40 -29.51
N TRP A 241 -1.23 8.14 -29.57
CA TRP A 241 -0.04 7.79 -30.34
C TRP A 241 1.27 7.87 -29.53
N LEU A 242 1.29 8.57 -28.41
CA LEU A 242 2.45 8.66 -27.50
C LEU A 242 2.52 7.50 -26.52
N ALA A 243 1.39 7.20 -25.87
CA ALA A 243 1.35 6.18 -24.84
C ALA A 243 1.51 4.79 -25.47
N PRO A 244 2.38 3.93 -24.93
CA PRO A 244 2.48 2.56 -25.40
C PRO A 244 1.15 1.83 -25.17
N SER A 245 0.71 1.09 -26.17
CA SER A 245 -0.34 0.10 -26.01
C SER A 245 0.22 -1.18 -25.37
N ALA A 246 -0.64 -2.05 -24.89
CA ALA A 246 -0.20 -3.35 -24.42
C ALA A 246 0.54 -4.16 -25.50
N ALA A 247 0.20 -3.94 -26.79
CA ALA A 247 0.86 -4.60 -27.91
C ALA A 247 2.26 -4.06 -28.21
N ASP A 248 2.58 -2.84 -27.78
CA ASP A 248 3.94 -2.27 -27.90
C ASP A 248 4.92 -2.87 -26.87
N LYS A 249 4.41 -3.52 -25.82
CA LYS A 249 5.19 -4.21 -24.81
C LYS A 249 5.48 -5.66 -25.25
N SER A 250 6.67 -6.16 -24.97
CA SER A 250 7.04 -7.56 -25.24
C SER A 250 6.21 -8.59 -24.46
N GLY A 251 5.43 -8.16 -23.49
CA GLY A 251 4.69 -8.99 -22.54
C GLY A 251 5.24 -8.84 -21.13
N GLU A 252 4.90 -9.79 -20.27
CA GLU A 252 5.41 -9.89 -18.90
C GLU A 252 6.21 -11.18 -18.73
N ILE A 253 7.18 -11.19 -17.84
CA ILE A 253 7.87 -12.41 -17.42
C ILE A 253 7.11 -12.93 -16.21
N GLY A 254 6.56 -14.14 -16.32
CA GLY A 254 6.01 -14.88 -15.20
C GLY A 254 6.92 -16.03 -14.79
N VAL A 255 6.50 -16.81 -13.83
CA VAL A 255 7.19 -18.05 -13.45
C VAL A 255 6.26 -19.25 -13.61
N ASP A 256 6.78 -20.38 -14.03
CA ASP A 256 6.02 -21.63 -14.09
C ASP A 256 5.92 -22.31 -12.72
N LEU A 257 5.42 -23.56 -12.69
CA LEU A 257 5.27 -24.32 -11.45
C LEU A 257 6.61 -24.79 -10.84
N ASP A 258 7.66 -24.83 -11.65
CA ASP A 258 9.00 -25.23 -11.25
C ASP A 258 9.85 -24.03 -10.81
N GLY A 259 9.29 -22.80 -10.95
CA GLY A 259 9.94 -21.54 -10.60
C GLY A 259 10.81 -20.95 -11.72
N GLU A 260 10.74 -21.52 -12.92
CA GLU A 260 11.50 -21.02 -14.07
C GLU A 260 10.79 -19.85 -14.76
N PRO A 261 11.53 -18.85 -15.24
CA PRO A 261 10.96 -17.70 -15.92
C PRO A 261 10.30 -18.09 -17.26
N VAL A 262 9.13 -17.56 -17.51
CA VAL A 262 8.32 -17.80 -18.72
C VAL A 262 7.84 -16.48 -19.30
N ASP A 263 8.11 -16.24 -20.57
CA ASP A 263 7.58 -15.07 -21.28
C ASP A 263 6.09 -15.21 -21.54
N VAL A 264 5.30 -14.24 -21.08
CA VAL A 264 3.86 -14.13 -21.30
C VAL A 264 3.61 -12.98 -22.26
N SER A 265 3.63 -13.27 -23.55
CA SER A 265 3.42 -12.26 -24.61
C SER A 265 1.98 -11.79 -24.67
N VAL A 266 1.79 -10.52 -25.00
CA VAL A 266 0.46 -9.92 -25.26
C VAL A 266 -0.07 -10.45 -26.60
N ASN A 267 -1.00 -11.40 -26.54
CA ASN A 267 -1.58 -12.03 -27.73
C ASN A 267 -3.00 -12.52 -27.45
N ASP A 268 -3.97 -12.03 -28.17
CA ASP A 268 -5.39 -12.42 -28.08
C ASP A 268 -5.65 -13.90 -28.40
N GLY A 269 -4.82 -14.51 -29.23
CA GLY A 269 -4.91 -15.94 -29.60
C GLY A 269 -4.17 -16.87 -28.65
N GLY A 270 -3.47 -16.34 -27.64
CA GLY A 270 -2.71 -17.11 -26.66
C GLY A 270 -3.58 -17.78 -25.60
N ALA A 271 -2.93 -18.59 -24.75
CA ALA A 271 -3.58 -19.10 -23.55
C ALA A 271 -3.82 -17.96 -22.55
N ALA A 272 -5.04 -17.90 -21.98
CA ALA A 272 -5.42 -16.83 -21.07
C ALA A 272 -4.53 -16.78 -19.83
N ALA A 273 -4.03 -15.59 -19.51
CA ALA A 273 -3.33 -15.26 -18.27
C ALA A 273 -3.75 -13.85 -17.85
N ALA A 274 -4.21 -13.70 -16.62
CA ALA A 274 -4.70 -12.44 -16.08
C ALA A 274 -4.24 -12.25 -14.63
N ILE A 275 -3.92 -11.02 -14.26
CA ILE A 275 -3.65 -10.61 -12.88
C ILE A 275 -4.88 -9.96 -12.26
N VAL A 276 -5.23 -10.35 -11.05
CA VAL A 276 -6.27 -9.69 -10.25
C VAL A 276 -5.62 -8.54 -9.50
N PHE A 277 -5.83 -7.33 -9.95
CA PHE A 277 -5.18 -6.16 -9.34
C PHE A 277 -6.02 -5.46 -8.27
N LYS A 278 -7.33 -5.76 -8.19
CA LYS A 278 -8.24 -5.20 -7.19
C LYS A 278 -9.42 -6.11 -6.92
N THR A 279 -9.89 -6.12 -5.67
CA THR A 279 -11.13 -6.80 -5.27
C THR A 279 -12.01 -5.84 -4.48
N VAL A 280 -13.32 -5.82 -4.79
CA VAL A 280 -14.31 -5.00 -4.09
C VAL A 280 -15.50 -5.88 -3.69
N ALA A 281 -16.03 -5.68 -2.48
CA ALA A 281 -17.29 -6.27 -2.07
C ALA A 281 -18.44 -5.37 -2.51
N ASP A 282 -19.10 -5.75 -3.60
CA ASP A 282 -20.29 -5.07 -4.10
C ASP A 282 -21.53 -5.58 -3.33
N PRO A 283 -22.40 -4.69 -2.79
CA PRO A 283 -23.56 -5.07 -2.01
C PRO A 283 -24.59 -5.93 -2.77
N PHE A 284 -24.65 -5.80 -4.10
CA PHE A 284 -25.65 -6.46 -4.95
C PHE A 284 -25.09 -7.70 -5.66
N ILE A 285 -23.86 -7.62 -6.13
CA ILE A 285 -23.22 -8.66 -6.94
C ILE A 285 -22.35 -9.58 -6.10
N GLY A 286 -21.93 -9.12 -4.93
CA GLY A 286 -20.97 -9.79 -4.06
C GLY A 286 -19.53 -9.40 -4.42
N ARG A 287 -18.58 -10.34 -4.32
CA ARG A 287 -17.17 -10.07 -4.63
C ARG A 287 -17.01 -9.80 -6.13
N LEU A 288 -16.37 -8.68 -6.46
CA LEU A 288 -16.01 -8.25 -7.82
C LEU A 288 -14.49 -8.16 -7.92
N SER A 289 -13.88 -8.97 -8.76
CA SER A 289 -12.42 -9.00 -8.97
C SER A 289 -12.08 -8.29 -10.28
N TYR A 290 -11.31 -7.21 -10.20
CA TYR A 290 -10.81 -6.47 -11.36
C TYR A 290 -9.57 -7.17 -11.87
N VAL A 291 -9.52 -7.40 -13.16
CA VAL A 291 -8.43 -8.11 -13.83
C VAL A 291 -7.85 -7.31 -14.97
N LYS A 292 -6.52 -7.37 -15.13
CA LYS A 292 -5.84 -7.08 -16.38
C LYS A 292 -5.49 -8.38 -17.06
N VAL A 293 -5.95 -8.58 -18.27
CA VAL A 293 -5.60 -9.75 -19.09
C VAL A 293 -4.27 -9.47 -19.76
N VAL A 294 -3.25 -10.26 -19.49
CA VAL A 294 -1.93 -10.12 -20.10
C VAL A 294 -1.87 -10.88 -21.43
N SER A 295 -2.42 -12.08 -21.47
CA SER A 295 -2.43 -12.93 -22.66
C SER A 295 -3.78 -13.61 -22.85
N GLY A 296 -4.15 -13.90 -24.08
CA GLY A 296 -5.40 -14.58 -24.43
C GLY A 296 -6.64 -13.74 -24.20
N LYS A 297 -7.76 -14.41 -24.04
CA LYS A 297 -9.08 -13.82 -23.78
C LYS A 297 -9.73 -14.47 -22.58
N VAL A 298 -10.35 -13.67 -21.74
CA VAL A 298 -11.20 -14.14 -20.64
C VAL A 298 -12.65 -13.88 -21.03
N SER A 299 -13.44 -14.94 -21.12
CA SER A 299 -14.87 -14.91 -21.46
C SER A 299 -15.69 -15.69 -20.45
N SER A 300 -17.02 -15.63 -20.56
CA SER A 300 -17.91 -16.52 -19.81
C SER A 300 -17.55 -17.99 -20.08
N ASP A 301 -17.67 -18.80 -19.06
CA ASP A 301 -17.37 -20.25 -19.09
C ASP A 301 -15.92 -20.60 -19.44
N ALA A 302 -14.99 -19.63 -19.49
CA ALA A 302 -13.58 -19.88 -19.66
C ALA A 302 -13.05 -20.72 -18.47
N PRO A 303 -12.34 -21.84 -18.73
CA PRO A 303 -11.71 -22.60 -17.66
C PRO A 303 -10.45 -21.85 -17.18
N LEU A 304 -10.51 -21.23 -16.03
CA LEU A 304 -9.37 -20.57 -15.40
C LEU A 304 -9.00 -21.25 -14.09
N ILE A 305 -7.73 -21.33 -13.81
CA ILE A 305 -7.16 -21.83 -12.56
C ILE A 305 -6.57 -20.66 -11.80
N ASN A 306 -6.89 -20.54 -10.53
CA ASN A 306 -6.20 -19.67 -9.60
C ASN A 306 -4.86 -20.31 -9.22
N MET A 307 -3.75 -19.68 -9.57
CA MET A 307 -2.43 -20.26 -9.41
C MET A 307 -1.98 -20.38 -7.95
N ARG A 308 -2.48 -19.51 -7.05
CA ARG A 308 -2.18 -19.61 -5.62
C ARG A 308 -2.87 -20.79 -4.95
N THR A 309 -4.11 -21.06 -5.31
CA THR A 309 -4.93 -22.12 -4.65
C THR A 309 -4.94 -23.44 -5.42
N GLY A 310 -4.58 -23.42 -6.71
CA GLY A 310 -4.74 -24.55 -7.62
C GLY A 310 -6.20 -24.85 -8.00
N ALA A 311 -7.15 -24.07 -7.49
CA ALA A 311 -8.57 -24.30 -7.71
C ALA A 311 -9.03 -23.75 -9.06
N GLN A 312 -9.94 -24.46 -9.71
CA GLN A 312 -10.61 -23.96 -10.90
C GLN A 312 -11.69 -22.95 -10.50
N GLU A 313 -11.64 -21.77 -11.11
CA GLU A 313 -12.65 -20.73 -10.95
C GLU A 313 -13.69 -20.80 -12.07
N ARG A 314 -14.96 -20.64 -11.71
CA ARG A 314 -16.06 -20.61 -12.67
C ARG A 314 -16.37 -19.17 -13.05
N ILE A 315 -16.12 -18.81 -14.31
CA ILE A 315 -16.41 -17.49 -14.87
C ILE A 315 -17.86 -17.48 -15.38
N THR A 316 -18.77 -16.88 -14.64
CA THR A 316 -20.18 -16.81 -15.05
C THR A 316 -20.44 -15.71 -16.06
N LYS A 317 -19.72 -14.60 -15.94
CA LYS A 317 -19.75 -13.45 -16.87
C LYS A 317 -18.52 -12.57 -16.65
N VAL A 318 -18.25 -11.73 -17.62
CA VAL A 318 -17.20 -10.70 -17.57
C VAL A 318 -17.83 -9.33 -17.81
N LEU A 319 -17.26 -8.31 -17.16
CA LEU A 319 -17.82 -6.98 -17.07
C LEU A 319 -16.81 -5.92 -17.50
N SER A 320 -17.29 -4.94 -18.25
CA SER A 320 -16.65 -3.61 -18.33
C SER A 320 -17.18 -2.75 -17.18
N VAL A 321 -16.28 -2.05 -16.51
CA VAL A 321 -16.61 -1.24 -15.33
C VAL A 321 -16.20 0.20 -15.57
N SER A 322 -17.12 1.14 -15.32
CA SER A 322 -16.89 2.59 -15.38
C SER A 322 -17.39 3.23 -14.09
N GLY A 323 -16.48 3.39 -13.12
CA GLY A 323 -16.83 3.77 -11.77
C GLY A 323 -17.84 2.78 -11.16
N LYS A 324 -19.02 3.27 -10.81
CA LYS A 324 -20.12 2.43 -10.27
C LYS A 324 -20.88 1.64 -11.34
N LYS A 325 -20.82 2.07 -12.61
CA LYS A 325 -21.58 1.46 -13.69
C LYS A 325 -20.88 0.20 -14.20
N GLN A 326 -21.63 -0.88 -14.33
CA GLN A 326 -21.16 -2.17 -14.83
C GLN A 326 -21.96 -2.58 -16.06
N SER A 327 -21.29 -3.14 -17.06
CA SER A 327 -21.91 -3.60 -18.31
C SER A 327 -21.33 -4.95 -18.70
N ASP A 328 -22.18 -5.90 -19.09
CA ASP A 328 -21.75 -7.20 -19.59
C ASP A 328 -21.00 -7.04 -20.92
N VAL A 329 -19.88 -7.73 -21.05
CA VAL A 329 -19.10 -7.78 -22.29
C VAL A 329 -18.84 -9.24 -22.67
N PRO A 330 -18.64 -9.54 -23.97
CA PRO A 330 -18.43 -10.92 -24.40
C PRO A 330 -17.10 -11.50 -23.92
N TYR A 331 -16.07 -10.69 -23.83
CA TYR A 331 -14.74 -11.08 -23.34
C TYR A 331 -13.93 -9.85 -22.91
N ILE A 332 -12.85 -10.08 -22.19
CA ILE A 332 -11.76 -9.13 -21.92
C ILE A 332 -10.55 -9.67 -22.68
N GLY A 333 -9.99 -8.90 -23.61
CA GLY A 333 -8.85 -9.29 -24.45
C GLY A 333 -7.50 -9.02 -23.81
N ALA A 334 -6.43 -9.48 -24.45
CA ALA A 334 -5.06 -9.22 -24.02
C ALA A 334 -4.77 -7.72 -23.96
N GLY A 335 -4.18 -7.26 -22.87
CA GLY A 335 -3.91 -5.85 -22.58
C GLY A 335 -5.09 -5.07 -22.02
N ASP A 336 -6.30 -5.63 -22.02
CA ASP A 336 -7.50 -4.94 -21.57
C ASP A 336 -7.80 -5.18 -20.08
N ILE A 337 -8.64 -4.31 -19.53
CA ILE A 337 -9.09 -4.34 -18.13
C ILE A 337 -10.60 -4.59 -18.08
N GLY A 338 -11.00 -5.45 -17.16
CA GLY A 338 -12.40 -5.69 -16.86
C GLY A 338 -12.58 -6.27 -15.46
N ALA A 339 -13.77 -6.80 -15.18
CA ALA A 339 -14.03 -7.39 -13.88
C ALA A 339 -14.79 -8.71 -13.98
N ILE A 340 -14.56 -9.59 -13.02
CA ILE A 340 -15.18 -10.90 -12.92
C ILE A 340 -15.90 -11.00 -11.58
N PRO A 341 -17.22 -11.19 -11.56
CA PRO A 341 -17.97 -11.33 -10.32
C PRO A 341 -17.91 -12.75 -9.75
N LYS A 342 -18.02 -12.84 -8.42
CA LYS A 342 -18.28 -14.09 -7.66
C LYS A 342 -17.20 -15.17 -7.81
N LEU A 343 -15.94 -14.81 -7.99
CA LEU A 343 -14.85 -15.76 -7.88
C LEU A 343 -14.78 -16.31 -6.45
N ALA A 344 -14.63 -17.64 -6.31
CA ALA A 344 -14.81 -18.32 -5.03
C ALA A 344 -13.61 -18.15 -4.10
N SER A 345 -12.40 -18.35 -4.61
CA SER A 345 -11.16 -18.40 -3.82
C SER A 345 -10.14 -17.32 -4.18
N THR A 346 -10.45 -16.52 -5.19
CA THR A 346 -9.53 -15.52 -5.75
C THR A 346 -9.43 -14.27 -4.88
N LYS A 347 -8.21 -13.80 -4.69
CA LYS A 347 -7.86 -12.56 -3.96
C LYS A 347 -7.09 -11.61 -4.85
N THR A 348 -6.95 -10.37 -4.42
CA THR A 348 -6.08 -9.38 -5.06
C THR A 348 -4.63 -9.87 -5.05
N GLY A 349 -3.94 -9.72 -6.18
CA GLY A 349 -2.60 -10.24 -6.41
C GLY A 349 -2.56 -11.68 -6.98
N ASP A 350 -3.69 -12.38 -7.08
CA ASP A 350 -3.72 -13.74 -7.65
C ASP A 350 -3.63 -13.71 -9.18
N THR A 351 -2.93 -14.68 -9.73
CA THR A 351 -2.94 -14.98 -11.16
C THR A 351 -4.03 -15.99 -11.51
N LEU A 352 -4.82 -15.66 -12.52
CA LEU A 352 -5.77 -16.56 -13.16
C LEU A 352 -5.24 -16.96 -14.53
N CYS A 353 -5.07 -18.24 -14.79
CA CYS A 353 -4.56 -18.71 -16.07
C CYS A 353 -5.34 -19.90 -16.63
N SER A 354 -5.22 -20.10 -17.94
CA SER A 354 -5.74 -21.27 -18.62
C SER A 354 -5.06 -22.55 -18.12
N PRO A 355 -5.78 -23.67 -17.99
CA PRO A 355 -5.17 -24.98 -17.68
C PRO A 355 -4.08 -25.40 -18.68
N LEU A 356 -4.12 -24.84 -19.90
CA LEU A 356 -3.16 -25.15 -20.98
C LEU A 356 -1.78 -24.51 -20.75
N ARG A 357 -1.70 -23.44 -19.96
CA ARG A 357 -0.45 -22.75 -19.64
C ARG A 357 -0.53 -22.23 -18.21
N LYS A 358 0.12 -22.93 -17.31
CA LYS A 358 0.18 -22.56 -15.90
C LYS A 358 1.37 -21.63 -15.68
N VAL A 359 1.08 -20.38 -15.32
CA VAL A 359 2.08 -19.34 -15.07
C VAL A 359 1.61 -18.48 -13.91
N VAL A 360 2.53 -18.03 -13.09
CA VAL A 360 2.31 -17.04 -12.03
C VAL A 360 2.91 -15.73 -12.49
N LEU A 361 2.07 -14.71 -12.59
CA LEU A 361 2.51 -13.33 -12.87
C LEU A 361 2.93 -12.65 -11.57
N ASP A 362 3.76 -11.61 -11.67
CA ASP A 362 4.15 -10.82 -10.53
C ASP A 362 2.93 -10.26 -9.79
N GLY A 363 2.97 -10.35 -8.48
CA GLY A 363 1.93 -9.83 -7.59
C GLY A 363 1.96 -8.30 -7.48
N ILE A 364 1.35 -7.79 -6.41
CA ILE A 364 1.36 -6.36 -6.08
C ILE A 364 2.26 -6.15 -4.87
N ASP A 365 3.21 -5.22 -5.01
CA ASP A 365 4.09 -4.82 -3.91
C ASP A 365 3.41 -3.71 -3.09
N TYR A 366 2.71 -4.11 -2.04
CA TYR A 366 2.00 -3.18 -1.17
C TYR A 366 2.94 -2.49 -0.18
N PRO A 367 2.70 -1.21 0.12
CA PRO A 367 3.41 -0.52 1.18
C PRO A 367 3.15 -1.16 2.55
N SER A 368 4.15 -1.15 3.41
CA SER A 368 4.05 -1.70 4.75
C SER A 368 3.16 -0.84 5.66
N SER A 369 2.24 -1.48 6.38
CA SER A 369 1.39 -0.82 7.36
C SER A 369 2.22 -0.39 8.57
N SER A 370 2.33 0.90 8.82
CA SER A 370 3.17 1.49 9.88
C SER A 370 2.37 2.12 11.03
N TYR A 371 1.08 2.38 10.85
CA TYR A 371 0.23 2.99 11.86
C TYR A 371 -0.68 1.94 12.52
N THR A 372 -0.53 1.75 13.83
CA THR A 372 -1.25 0.72 14.58
C THR A 372 -2.06 1.32 15.72
N MET A 373 -3.33 0.92 15.82
CA MET A 373 -4.24 1.30 16.89
C MET A 373 -4.91 0.05 17.49
N ALA A 374 -5.34 0.15 18.74
CA ALA A 374 -6.19 -0.84 19.36
C ALA A 374 -7.65 -0.57 19.00
N VAL A 375 -8.36 -1.58 18.51
CA VAL A 375 -9.78 -1.46 18.15
C VAL A 375 -10.66 -2.13 19.19
N TYR A 376 -11.67 -1.39 19.62
CA TYR A 376 -12.65 -1.85 20.61
C TYR A 376 -14.06 -1.74 20.04
N PRO A 377 -14.92 -2.70 20.31
CA PRO A 377 -16.33 -2.55 19.98
C PRO A 377 -16.95 -1.42 20.81
N ALA A 378 -17.85 -0.65 20.22
CA ALA A 378 -18.60 0.36 20.95
C ALA A 378 -19.60 -0.27 21.95
N LYS A 379 -20.08 -1.48 21.64
CA LYS A 379 -20.97 -2.27 22.52
C LYS A 379 -20.23 -3.55 22.93
N LYS A 380 -20.24 -3.83 24.24
CA LYS A 380 -19.70 -5.07 24.79
C LYS A 380 -20.41 -6.29 24.19
N GLY A 381 -19.63 -7.27 23.71
CA GLY A 381 -20.14 -8.49 23.07
C GLY A 381 -20.14 -8.46 21.54
N ASP A 382 -19.74 -7.34 20.91
CA ASP A 382 -19.61 -7.22 19.46
C ASP A 382 -18.16 -7.46 18.96
N GLU A 383 -17.27 -7.99 19.81
CA GLU A 383 -15.84 -8.23 19.49
C GLU A 383 -15.68 -9.08 18.22
N ASP A 384 -16.41 -10.19 18.12
CA ASP A 384 -16.38 -11.07 16.97
C ASP A 384 -16.92 -10.41 15.69
N LYS A 385 -17.93 -9.56 15.82
CA LYS A 385 -18.48 -8.82 14.66
C LYS A 385 -17.48 -7.79 14.14
N VAL A 386 -16.77 -7.09 15.05
CA VAL A 386 -15.71 -6.16 14.70
C VAL A 386 -14.60 -6.90 13.98
N ALA A 387 -14.13 -8.03 14.53
CA ALA A 387 -13.07 -8.84 13.91
C ALA A 387 -13.46 -9.34 12.52
N GLN A 388 -14.67 -9.88 12.36
CA GLN A 388 -15.18 -10.39 11.08
C GLN A 388 -15.38 -9.25 10.06
N GLY A 389 -15.88 -8.09 10.51
CA GLY A 389 -16.05 -6.94 9.64
C GLY A 389 -14.72 -6.40 9.12
N ILE A 390 -13.71 -6.26 10.00
CA ILE A 390 -12.37 -5.82 9.60
C ILE A 390 -11.71 -6.86 8.69
N ALA A 391 -11.85 -8.17 8.96
CA ALA A 391 -11.32 -9.21 8.09
C ALA A 391 -11.88 -9.13 6.66
N LYS A 392 -13.18 -8.81 6.51
CA LYS A 392 -13.80 -8.59 5.19
C LYS A 392 -13.25 -7.33 4.51
N LEU A 393 -12.98 -6.26 5.25
CA LEU A 393 -12.34 -5.06 4.71
C LEU A 393 -10.89 -5.31 4.31
N ALA A 394 -10.16 -6.14 5.06
CA ALA A 394 -8.81 -6.57 4.73
C ALA A 394 -8.74 -7.49 3.49
N ASP A 395 -9.82 -8.19 3.15
CA ASP A 395 -9.94 -8.90 1.87
C ASP A 395 -10.06 -7.94 0.67
N GLU A 396 -10.58 -6.72 0.89
CA GLU A 396 -10.64 -5.66 -0.13
C GLU A 396 -9.34 -4.85 -0.17
N ASP A 397 -8.70 -4.61 0.98
CA ASP A 397 -7.48 -3.82 1.14
C ASP A 397 -6.40 -4.60 1.90
N PRO A 398 -5.44 -5.21 1.22
CA PRO A 398 -4.38 -6.00 1.82
C PRO A 398 -3.41 -5.22 2.73
N THR A 399 -3.48 -3.89 2.73
CA THR A 399 -2.69 -3.04 3.65
C THR A 399 -3.28 -2.98 5.06
N ILE A 400 -4.50 -3.48 5.26
CA ILE A 400 -5.12 -3.61 6.57
C ILE A 400 -4.66 -4.91 7.21
N LYS A 401 -4.11 -4.84 8.42
CA LYS A 401 -3.72 -6.01 9.22
C LYS A 401 -4.45 -6.01 10.53
N LEU A 402 -4.97 -7.16 10.93
CA LEU A 402 -5.63 -7.36 12.21
C LEU A 402 -4.90 -8.45 12.98
N VAL A 403 -4.44 -8.12 14.20
CA VAL A 403 -3.68 -9.03 15.06
C VAL A 403 -4.28 -9.00 16.47
N SER A 404 -4.50 -10.18 17.06
CA SER A 404 -4.86 -10.29 18.49
C SER A 404 -3.58 -10.29 19.32
N ASN A 405 -3.41 -9.27 20.15
CA ASN A 405 -2.31 -9.24 21.12
C ASN A 405 -2.75 -9.97 22.40
N HIS A 406 -2.26 -11.19 22.56
CA HIS A 406 -2.61 -12.04 23.72
C HIS A 406 -2.07 -11.51 25.04
N GLU A 407 -1.06 -10.66 25.01
CA GLU A 407 -0.42 -10.13 26.18
C GLU A 407 -1.20 -8.95 26.79
N THR A 408 -1.57 -7.99 25.95
CA THR A 408 -2.37 -6.82 26.37
C THR A 408 -3.87 -7.10 26.33
N HIS A 409 -4.29 -8.26 25.80
CA HIS A 409 -5.67 -8.63 25.53
C HIS A 409 -6.39 -7.58 24.66
N GLU A 410 -5.71 -7.10 23.63
CA GLU A 410 -6.22 -6.13 22.69
C GLU A 410 -6.23 -6.69 21.27
N MET A 411 -7.21 -6.25 20.51
CA MET A 411 -7.24 -6.41 19.07
C MET A 411 -6.58 -5.19 18.43
N LEU A 412 -5.47 -5.39 17.72
CA LEU A 412 -4.70 -4.34 17.08
C LEU A 412 -4.99 -4.33 15.58
N ILE A 413 -5.31 -3.15 15.06
CA ILE A 413 -5.47 -2.90 13.64
C ILE A 413 -4.33 -2.02 13.15
N SER A 414 -3.67 -2.43 12.06
CA SER A 414 -2.61 -1.65 11.42
C SER A 414 -3.03 -1.25 10.02
N GLY A 415 -2.68 -0.05 9.62
CA GLY A 415 -2.90 0.53 8.30
C GLY A 415 -1.76 1.48 7.91
N LEU A 416 -1.91 2.19 6.81
CA LEU A 416 -0.88 3.10 6.29
C LEU A 416 -0.81 4.43 7.05
N GLY A 417 -1.94 4.89 7.61
CA GLY A 417 -2.01 6.13 8.35
C GLY A 417 -3.31 6.31 9.13
N GLU A 418 -3.46 7.44 9.78
CA GLU A 418 -4.62 7.75 10.62
C GLU A 418 -5.91 7.83 9.80
N GLN A 419 -5.89 8.55 8.67
CA GLN A 419 -7.06 8.67 7.80
C GLN A 419 -7.48 7.32 7.22
N HIS A 420 -6.51 6.43 6.94
CA HIS A 420 -6.81 5.09 6.48
C HIS A 420 -7.63 4.31 7.52
N LEU A 421 -7.17 4.27 8.78
CA LEU A 421 -7.91 3.57 9.83
C LEU A 421 -9.27 4.22 10.13
N ASP A 422 -9.39 5.54 10.05
CA ASP A 422 -10.67 6.25 10.16
C ASP A 422 -11.68 5.81 9.10
N VAL A 423 -11.22 5.65 7.84
CA VAL A 423 -12.05 5.13 6.74
C VAL A 423 -12.47 3.69 7.02
N VAL A 424 -11.56 2.86 7.53
CA VAL A 424 -11.87 1.46 7.88
C VAL A 424 -12.99 1.40 8.93
N ILE A 425 -12.91 2.21 10.00
CA ILE A 425 -13.95 2.27 11.03
C ILE A 425 -15.27 2.81 10.48
N SER A 426 -15.23 3.85 9.64
CA SER A 426 -16.42 4.37 8.98
C SER A 426 -17.10 3.34 8.09
N ARG A 427 -16.32 2.58 7.30
CA ARG A 427 -16.82 1.49 6.46
C ARG A 427 -17.35 0.31 7.28
N LEU A 428 -16.75 0.00 8.40
CA LEU A 428 -17.24 -1.02 9.33
C LEU A 428 -18.67 -0.69 9.78
N LYS A 429 -18.92 0.58 10.08
CA LYS A 429 -20.25 1.07 10.43
C LYS A 429 -21.22 1.07 9.24
N THR A 430 -20.81 1.63 8.10
CA THR A 430 -21.72 1.84 6.95
C THR A 430 -22.02 0.54 6.20
N LYS A 431 -21.04 -0.35 5.99
CA LYS A 431 -21.21 -1.61 5.26
C LYS A 431 -21.73 -2.75 6.14
N TYR A 432 -21.31 -2.81 7.41
CA TYR A 432 -21.59 -3.96 8.28
C TYR A 432 -22.43 -3.63 9.52
N ASN A 433 -22.80 -2.36 9.71
CA ASN A 433 -23.57 -1.88 10.86
C ASN A 433 -22.94 -2.24 12.22
N VAL A 434 -21.61 -2.16 12.30
CA VAL A 434 -20.83 -2.44 13.50
C VAL A 434 -20.07 -1.18 13.91
N ASP A 435 -20.33 -0.70 15.12
CA ASP A 435 -19.64 0.46 15.69
C ASP A 435 -18.38 0.03 16.46
N ALA A 436 -17.26 0.64 16.15
CA ALA A 436 -15.98 0.43 16.82
C ALA A 436 -15.28 1.77 17.09
N VAL A 437 -14.35 1.76 18.04
CA VAL A 437 -13.52 2.92 18.39
C VAL A 437 -12.05 2.54 18.42
N LEU A 438 -11.21 3.45 17.94
CA LEU A 438 -9.76 3.31 17.99
C LEU A 438 -9.21 3.96 19.26
N LYS A 439 -8.24 3.30 19.88
CA LYS A 439 -7.47 3.81 21.03
C LYS A 439 -6.00 3.54 20.84
N LYS A 440 -5.13 4.29 21.48
CA LYS A 440 -3.71 3.98 21.53
C LYS A 440 -3.50 2.60 22.13
N PRO A 441 -2.68 1.72 21.53
CA PRO A 441 -2.37 0.40 22.08
C PRO A 441 -1.76 0.52 23.47
N LYS A 442 -2.05 -0.45 24.34
CA LYS A 442 -1.36 -0.55 25.62
C LYS A 442 0.08 -0.95 25.39
N ILE A 443 0.97 -0.37 26.17
CA ILE A 443 2.38 -0.72 26.13
C ILE A 443 2.56 -2.04 26.91
N ALA A 444 3.23 -3.00 26.28
CA ALA A 444 3.58 -4.27 26.89
C ALA A 444 4.82 -4.10 27.79
N TYR A 445 4.59 -3.57 28.98
CA TYR A 445 5.66 -3.46 29.99
C TYR A 445 6.12 -4.82 30.46
N ARG A 446 7.37 -4.86 30.94
CA ARG A 446 7.97 -5.99 31.65
C ARG A 446 8.44 -5.53 33.03
N GLU A 447 8.71 -6.49 33.90
CA GLU A 447 9.42 -6.26 35.14
C GLU A 447 10.72 -7.05 35.16
N THR A 448 11.73 -6.57 35.85
CA THR A 448 12.99 -7.26 36.07
C THR A 448 13.54 -6.90 37.45
N ILE A 449 14.63 -7.55 37.85
CA ILE A 449 15.34 -7.26 39.11
C ILE A 449 16.72 -6.68 38.83
N ARG A 450 17.23 -5.86 39.77
CA ARG A 450 18.57 -5.23 39.63
C ARG A 450 19.57 -5.73 40.63
N LYS A 451 19.14 -6.45 41.66
CA LYS A 451 20.00 -6.96 42.73
C LYS A 451 19.79 -8.45 42.95
N LYS A 452 20.86 -9.09 43.33
CA LYS A 452 20.83 -10.46 43.82
C LYS A 452 20.19 -10.54 45.20
N VAL A 453 19.34 -11.54 45.41
CA VAL A 453 18.67 -11.79 46.68
C VAL A 453 18.51 -13.30 46.91
N SER A 454 18.54 -13.72 48.17
CA SER A 454 18.21 -15.08 48.59
C SER A 454 16.93 -15.06 49.42
N ALA A 455 16.05 -15.99 49.18
CA ALA A 455 14.79 -16.08 49.90
C ALA A 455 14.36 -17.52 50.16
N GLN A 456 13.78 -17.73 51.33
CA GLN A 456 13.14 -18.98 51.70
C GLN A 456 11.65 -18.95 51.32
N GLY A 457 11.18 -20.03 50.71
CA GLY A 457 9.77 -20.33 50.56
C GLY A 457 9.41 -21.61 51.29
N ARG A 458 8.69 -21.49 52.41
CA ARG A 458 8.27 -22.62 53.21
C ARG A 458 6.75 -22.75 53.18
N TYR A 459 6.31 -23.89 52.69
CA TYR A 459 4.89 -24.24 52.67
C TYR A 459 4.64 -25.42 53.59
N LYS A 460 3.87 -25.18 54.66
CA LYS A 460 3.47 -26.20 55.62
C LYS A 460 1.98 -26.06 55.91
N LYS A 461 1.21 -27.11 55.62
CA LYS A 461 -0.22 -27.17 55.93
C LYS A 461 -0.55 -28.53 56.52
N GLN A 462 -1.26 -28.54 57.64
CA GLN A 462 -1.70 -29.74 58.32
C GLN A 462 -3.18 -29.55 58.69
N SER A 463 -4.06 -30.34 58.09
CA SER A 463 -5.52 -30.23 58.25
C SER A 463 -6.16 -31.61 58.45
N GLY A 464 -5.60 -32.44 59.34
CA GLY A 464 -6.07 -33.81 59.60
C GLY A 464 -5.61 -34.80 58.51
N GLY A 465 -4.99 -35.94 58.90
CA GLY A 465 -4.44 -36.92 57.96
C GLY A 465 -3.05 -36.53 57.42
N HIS A 466 -2.76 -36.82 56.15
CA HIS A 466 -1.50 -36.46 55.50
C HIS A 466 -1.36 -34.92 55.39
N GLY A 467 -0.23 -34.39 55.87
CA GLY A 467 0.14 -33.00 55.77
C GLY A 467 0.64 -32.61 54.37
N GLN A 468 0.93 -31.33 54.16
CA GLN A 468 1.63 -30.83 52.99
C GLN A 468 2.87 -30.08 53.42
N PHE A 469 4.04 -30.44 52.88
CA PHE A 469 5.32 -29.82 53.26
C PHE A 469 6.19 -29.61 52.02
N GLY A 470 6.73 -28.39 51.87
CA GLY A 470 7.77 -28.03 50.90
C GLY A 470 8.57 -26.85 51.43
N ASP A 471 9.87 -26.92 51.35
CA ASP A 471 10.78 -25.88 51.86
C ASP A 471 11.96 -25.75 50.90
N VAL A 472 12.15 -24.55 50.35
CA VAL A 472 13.19 -24.24 49.37
C VAL A 472 13.88 -22.93 49.70
N TRP A 473 15.17 -22.88 49.48
CA TRP A 473 15.96 -21.67 49.47
C TRP A 473 16.42 -21.38 48.05
N ILE A 474 16.04 -20.22 47.53
CA ILE A 474 16.29 -19.82 46.13
C ILE A 474 17.04 -18.51 46.12
N GLU A 475 18.10 -18.48 45.36
CA GLU A 475 18.86 -17.29 45.03
C GLU A 475 18.35 -16.74 43.68
N PHE A 476 17.91 -15.49 43.67
CA PHE A 476 17.49 -14.77 42.48
C PHE A 476 18.54 -13.75 42.11
N GLU A 477 18.97 -13.74 40.85
CA GLU A 477 19.94 -12.76 40.33
C GLU A 477 19.52 -12.29 38.92
N PRO A 478 19.86 -11.03 38.54
CA PRO A 478 19.59 -10.55 37.18
C PRO A 478 20.44 -11.33 36.17
N CYS A 479 19.88 -11.59 35.00
CA CYS A 479 20.58 -12.22 33.88
C CYS A 479 20.07 -11.67 32.54
N ASP A 480 20.82 -11.92 31.47
CA ASP A 480 20.42 -11.53 30.10
C ASP A 480 19.63 -12.69 29.47
N SER A 481 18.30 -12.69 29.72
CA SER A 481 17.39 -13.68 29.16
C SER A 481 15.98 -13.11 29.01
N ASP A 482 15.20 -13.61 28.07
CA ASP A 482 13.79 -13.20 27.84
C ASP A 482 12.81 -13.82 28.86
N GLY A 483 13.32 -14.48 29.92
CA GLY A 483 12.46 -15.14 30.91
C GLY A 483 13.23 -15.62 32.13
N LEU A 484 12.86 -16.80 32.60
CA LEU A 484 13.49 -17.46 33.77
C LEU A 484 14.59 -18.42 33.30
N VAL A 485 15.77 -18.28 33.86
CA VAL A 485 16.84 -19.29 33.81
C VAL A 485 16.86 -20.03 35.17
N PHE A 486 16.53 -21.30 35.14
CA PHE A 486 16.58 -22.12 36.37
C PHE A 486 17.89 -22.90 36.46
N SER A 487 18.48 -22.92 37.65
CA SER A 487 19.65 -23.73 37.97
C SER A 487 19.54 -24.32 39.35
N GLU A 488 20.33 -25.35 39.63
CA GLU A 488 20.37 -26.00 40.94
C GLU A 488 21.81 -26.22 41.42
N ARG A 489 22.03 -26.11 42.73
CA ARG A 489 23.28 -26.43 43.40
C ARG A 489 23.05 -27.02 44.81
N VAL A 490 21.98 -27.81 44.92
CA VAL A 490 21.61 -28.45 46.20
C VAL A 490 22.67 -29.48 46.64
N VAL A 491 23.13 -29.40 47.88
CA VAL A 491 24.12 -30.32 48.46
C VAL A 491 23.45 -31.24 49.49
N GLY A 492 23.94 -32.48 49.59
CA GLY A 492 23.48 -33.43 50.59
C GLY A 492 22.06 -33.97 50.45
N GLY A 493 21.38 -33.71 49.31
CA GLY A 493 20.02 -34.20 49.08
C GLY A 493 18.95 -33.49 49.91
N ALA A 494 19.20 -32.26 50.35
CA ALA A 494 18.27 -31.44 51.15
C ALA A 494 16.90 -31.29 50.45
N VAL A 495 16.90 -31.20 49.14
CA VAL A 495 15.71 -31.32 48.27
C VAL A 495 15.93 -32.48 47.31
N PRO A 496 15.07 -33.52 47.27
CA PRO A 496 15.17 -34.61 46.31
C PRO A 496 15.05 -34.15 44.88
N LYS A 497 15.87 -34.68 43.96
CA LYS A 497 15.94 -34.25 42.54
C LYS A 497 14.63 -34.36 41.80
N ASN A 498 13.77 -35.31 42.14
CA ASN A 498 12.46 -35.46 41.56
C ASN A 498 11.51 -34.25 41.76
N PHE A 499 11.80 -33.37 42.74
CA PHE A 499 11.03 -32.16 42.99
C PHE A 499 11.58 -30.90 42.28
N PHE A 500 12.77 -30.97 41.68
CA PHE A 500 13.35 -29.82 40.96
C PHE A 500 12.45 -29.30 39.81
N PRO A 501 11.84 -30.18 38.97
CA PRO A 501 10.89 -29.73 37.96
C PRO A 501 9.67 -29.03 38.54
N ALA A 502 9.21 -29.43 39.71
CA ALA A 502 8.09 -28.79 40.41
C ALA A 502 8.45 -27.38 40.91
N VAL A 503 9.67 -27.21 41.42
CA VAL A 503 10.21 -25.90 41.82
C VAL A 503 10.32 -24.99 40.63
N GLU A 504 10.94 -25.45 39.54
CA GLU A 504 11.06 -24.68 38.30
C GLU A 504 9.69 -24.25 37.74
N LYS A 505 8.74 -25.18 37.67
CA LYS A 505 7.37 -24.88 37.21
C LYS A 505 6.67 -23.86 38.13
N GLY A 506 6.92 -23.93 39.44
CA GLY A 506 6.40 -22.95 40.41
C GLY A 506 6.93 -21.55 40.16
N LEU A 507 8.21 -21.44 39.83
CA LEU A 507 8.83 -20.16 39.44
C LEU A 507 8.35 -19.65 38.07
N GLN A 508 8.29 -20.54 37.06
CA GLN A 508 7.77 -20.20 35.73
C GLN A 508 6.34 -19.66 35.80
N ASP A 509 5.48 -20.22 36.66
CA ASP A 509 4.13 -19.69 36.87
C ASP A 509 4.15 -18.36 37.64
N SER A 510 5.09 -18.17 38.52
CA SER A 510 5.19 -16.96 39.36
C SER A 510 5.69 -15.75 38.57
N ILE A 511 6.66 -15.92 37.66
CA ILE A 511 7.20 -14.81 36.84
C ILE A 511 6.17 -14.23 35.83
N LYS A 512 5.08 -14.95 35.56
CA LYS A 512 4.00 -14.42 34.70
C LYS A 512 3.35 -13.19 35.30
N LYS A 513 3.51 -12.96 36.59
CA LYS A 513 2.95 -11.82 37.31
C LYS A 513 4.01 -11.19 38.20
N GLY A 514 4.50 -10.03 37.80
CA GLY A 514 5.50 -9.25 38.55
C GLY A 514 4.92 -8.63 39.82
N VAL A 515 5.83 -8.10 40.64
CA VAL A 515 5.54 -7.63 42.00
C VAL A 515 5.28 -6.12 42.08
N LEU A 516 5.60 -5.33 41.05
CA LEU A 516 5.38 -3.89 41.00
C LEU A 516 4.00 -3.53 40.47
N ALA A 517 3.75 -3.89 39.24
CA ALA A 517 2.52 -3.56 38.53
C ALA A 517 1.80 -4.80 37.94
N GLY A 518 2.39 -5.97 38.13
CA GLY A 518 1.85 -7.25 37.70
C GLY A 518 2.17 -7.63 36.25
N TYR A 519 3.15 -6.97 35.64
CA TYR A 519 3.64 -7.33 34.31
C TYR A 519 4.55 -8.56 34.37
N PRO A 520 4.66 -9.35 33.29
CA PRO A 520 5.57 -10.50 33.27
C PRO A 520 7.02 -10.10 33.58
N MET A 521 7.71 -10.93 34.34
CA MET A 521 9.10 -10.69 34.65
C MET A 521 10.04 -11.39 33.70
N VAL A 522 11.14 -10.72 33.35
CA VAL A 522 12.20 -11.19 32.45
C VAL A 522 13.57 -10.97 33.09
N GLY A 523 14.59 -11.60 32.54
CA GLY A 523 15.96 -11.39 32.97
C GLY A 523 16.25 -11.90 34.39
N ILE A 524 15.65 -13.04 34.79
CA ILE A 524 15.81 -13.59 36.12
C ILE A 524 16.47 -14.98 36.03
N LYS A 525 17.58 -15.15 36.74
CA LYS A 525 18.14 -16.45 37.04
C LYS A 525 17.79 -16.84 38.48
N ALA A 526 17.20 -18.01 38.63
CA ALA A 526 16.83 -18.57 39.93
C ALA A 526 17.64 -19.86 40.20
N THR A 527 18.41 -19.86 41.28
CA THR A 527 19.24 -20.99 41.69
C THR A 527 18.70 -21.60 42.97
N LEU A 528 18.18 -22.82 42.87
CA LEU A 528 17.82 -23.60 44.06
C LEU A 528 19.09 -24.12 44.70
N TYR A 529 19.37 -23.73 45.97
CA TYR A 529 20.62 -24.12 46.61
C TYR A 529 20.46 -24.88 47.92
N ASP A 530 19.29 -24.78 48.58
CA ASP A 530 19.03 -25.48 49.86
C ASP A 530 17.50 -25.68 50.02
N GLY A 531 17.14 -26.45 51.05
CA GLY A 531 15.74 -26.70 51.40
C GLY A 531 15.60 -27.83 52.40
N SER A 532 14.38 -28.30 52.60
CA SER A 532 14.10 -29.52 53.36
C SER A 532 12.83 -30.21 52.82
N TYR A 533 12.75 -31.51 53.07
CA TYR A 533 11.59 -32.31 52.70
C TYR A 533 11.10 -33.17 53.85
N HIS A 534 9.87 -33.59 53.80
CA HIS A 534 9.29 -34.55 54.72
C HIS A 534 8.91 -35.83 53.95
N PRO A 535 9.36 -37.04 54.42
CA PRO A 535 9.19 -38.28 53.65
C PRO A 535 7.75 -38.63 53.28
N VAL A 536 6.76 -38.16 54.04
CA VAL A 536 5.35 -38.48 53.89
C VAL A 536 4.55 -37.30 53.35
N ASP A 537 4.85 -36.06 53.78
CA ASP A 537 4.02 -34.87 53.50
C ASP A 537 4.52 -34.03 52.33
N SER A 538 5.70 -34.37 51.77
CA SER A 538 6.24 -33.66 50.62
C SER A 538 5.64 -34.17 49.29
N SER A 539 5.27 -33.24 48.45
CA SER A 539 4.71 -33.49 47.14
C SER A 539 5.17 -32.45 46.12
N GLU A 540 5.03 -32.74 44.82
CA GLU A 540 5.30 -31.77 43.76
C GLU A 540 4.52 -30.46 43.95
N MET A 541 3.23 -30.55 44.33
CA MET A 541 2.41 -29.36 44.61
C MET A 541 2.94 -28.54 45.78
N SER A 542 3.43 -29.20 46.82
CA SER A 542 4.00 -28.50 47.97
C SER A 542 5.28 -27.76 47.60
N PHE A 543 6.17 -28.35 46.82
CA PHE A 543 7.38 -27.70 46.31
C PHE A 543 7.09 -26.61 45.28
N LYS A 544 6.11 -26.80 44.40
CA LYS A 544 5.61 -25.75 43.51
C LYS A 544 5.13 -24.52 44.29
N THR A 545 4.36 -24.75 45.36
CA THR A 545 3.86 -23.68 46.24
C THR A 545 5.00 -23.03 47.03
N ALA A 546 5.96 -23.82 47.55
CA ALA A 546 7.13 -23.28 48.23
C ALA A 546 7.98 -22.38 47.32
N ALA A 547 8.19 -22.77 46.06
CA ALA A 547 8.87 -21.95 45.06
C ALA A 547 8.17 -20.61 44.84
N SER A 548 6.85 -20.63 44.72
CA SER A 548 6.04 -19.41 44.58
C SER A 548 6.13 -18.49 45.83
N LEU A 549 6.24 -19.08 47.02
CA LEU A 549 6.47 -18.32 48.27
C LEU A 549 7.87 -17.72 48.30
N ALA A 550 8.92 -18.45 47.88
CA ALA A 550 10.27 -17.92 47.78
C ALA A 550 10.33 -16.72 46.84
N TYR A 551 9.68 -16.83 45.68
CA TYR A 551 9.54 -15.72 44.72
C TYR A 551 8.88 -14.50 45.36
N LYS A 552 7.72 -14.65 45.99
CA LYS A 552 6.98 -13.57 46.65
C LYS A 552 7.76 -12.90 47.77
N ASN A 553 8.60 -13.67 48.50
CA ASN A 553 9.41 -13.16 49.61
C ASN A 553 10.69 -12.48 49.11
N GLY A 554 11.27 -12.96 48.02
CA GLY A 554 12.57 -12.51 47.52
C GLY A 554 12.50 -11.35 46.56
N ILE A 555 11.67 -11.45 45.55
CA ILE A 555 11.66 -10.49 44.42
C ILE A 555 11.41 -9.03 44.84
N PRO A 556 10.55 -8.72 45.83
CA PRO A 556 10.37 -7.33 46.28
C PRO A 556 11.66 -6.70 46.83
N ASN A 557 12.57 -7.52 47.36
CA ASN A 557 13.84 -7.07 47.93
C ASN A 557 14.99 -7.01 46.90
N ALA A 558 14.76 -7.51 45.69
CA ALA A 558 15.74 -7.56 44.59
C ALA A 558 15.82 -6.27 43.76
N SER A 559 15.26 -5.16 44.25
CA SER A 559 15.13 -3.88 43.53
C SER A 559 14.43 -4.07 42.18
N PRO A 560 13.17 -4.53 42.21
CA PRO A 560 12.40 -4.70 40.97
C PRO A 560 12.21 -3.37 40.25
N THR A 561 12.21 -3.41 38.90
CA THR A 561 12.05 -2.23 38.04
C THR A 561 11.20 -2.57 36.83
N LEU A 562 10.49 -1.56 36.30
CA LEU A 562 9.76 -1.67 35.04
C LEU A 562 10.72 -1.53 33.86
N LEU A 563 10.44 -2.28 32.80
CA LEU A 563 11.08 -2.20 31.51
C LEU A 563 10.05 -1.76 30.49
N GLU A 564 10.44 -0.81 29.66
CA GLU A 564 9.68 -0.34 28.50
C GLU A 564 10.23 -1.03 27.25
N PRO A 565 9.37 -1.36 26.25
CA PRO A 565 9.86 -1.85 24.98
C PRO A 565 10.63 -0.75 24.25
N ILE A 566 11.80 -1.10 23.72
CA ILE A 566 12.60 -0.22 22.88
C ILE A 566 12.58 -0.79 21.46
N GLY A 567 12.24 0.07 20.49
CA GLY A 567 12.25 -0.26 19.07
C GLY A 567 13.21 0.61 18.29
N SER A 568 13.40 0.29 17.02
CA SER A 568 14.09 1.16 16.07
C SER A 568 13.06 1.81 15.14
N LEU A 569 13.20 3.12 14.94
CA LEU A 569 12.39 3.90 14.00
C LEU A 569 13.29 4.31 12.82
N LYS A 570 12.83 4.05 11.60
CA LYS A 570 13.43 4.57 10.38
C LYS A 570 12.44 5.54 9.73
N ALA A 571 12.82 6.81 9.65
CA ALA A 571 12.06 7.84 8.96
C ALA A 571 12.82 8.29 7.70
N ASN A 572 12.12 8.32 6.56
CA ASN A 572 12.62 8.91 5.33
C ASN A 572 11.91 10.26 5.15
N VAL A 573 12.68 11.32 5.11
CA VAL A 573 12.16 12.70 5.03
C VAL A 573 12.95 13.48 3.99
N PRO A 574 12.37 14.52 3.37
CA PRO A 574 13.11 15.44 2.52
C PRO A 574 14.23 16.15 3.30
N ASP A 575 15.34 16.42 2.65
CA ASP A 575 16.51 17.06 3.28
C ASP A 575 16.17 18.37 4.01
N ALA A 576 15.25 19.15 3.45
CA ALA A 576 14.78 20.40 4.05
C ALA A 576 14.09 20.23 5.42
N ASN A 577 13.53 19.03 5.69
CA ASN A 577 12.79 18.72 6.92
C ASN A 577 13.61 17.88 7.92
N MET A 578 14.85 17.50 7.57
CA MET A 578 15.66 16.61 8.39
C MET A 578 15.97 17.21 9.77
N GLY A 579 16.22 18.51 9.84
CA GLY A 579 16.49 19.20 11.11
C GLY A 579 15.30 19.17 12.08
N ASP A 580 14.11 19.41 11.57
CA ASP A 580 12.88 19.45 12.36
C ASP A 580 12.54 18.05 12.91
N VAL A 581 12.61 17.01 12.04
CA VAL A 581 12.32 15.62 12.43
C VAL A 581 13.37 15.06 13.40
N MET A 582 14.64 15.50 13.32
CA MET A 582 15.66 15.11 14.30
C MET A 582 15.46 15.80 15.66
N GLY A 583 14.80 16.96 15.70
CA GLY A 583 14.52 17.72 16.92
C GLY A 583 13.31 17.20 17.70
N GLU A 584 12.35 16.60 17.03
CA GLU A 584 11.18 15.94 17.64
C GLU A 584 11.51 14.51 18.13
#